data_5c80a9e61a846d396d822952111c7b8b
#
_entry.id   5c80a9e61a846d396d822952111c7b8b
#
_cell.length_a   1.000
_cell.length_b   1.000
_cell.length_c   1.000
_cell.angle_alpha   90.00
_cell.angle_beta   90.00
_cell.angle_gamma   90.00
#
_symmetry.space_group_name_H-M   'P 1'
#
loop_
_entity.id
_entity.type
_entity.pdbx_description
1 polymer ?
#
loop_
_entity_poly.entity_id
_entity_poly.type
_entity_poly.pdbx_seq_one_letter_code
_entity_poly.pdbx_strand_id
1 'polypeptide(L)'
;MTANKNRDIITLINEVKTLIKLYLADISALGDPQSDNSKISLLPQERQIKILKHKLADDRKRSLGAGMIINKILYKNNVDVNSIHYGSNGKPYADNIFFNVAHSGKFAFGVSSDKEVGCDVEIIKNAHLDIAKRFFTESEYNYISKSENSSNTFYKLWTIKESYIKLSGEGLRTPLNSFEINISDNDISITENNIAKDCFVTQFEFDNHSFA
;
A
#
# COMPACT_ATOMS: atom_id res chain seq x y z
N MET A 1 -22.87 -11.49 20.81
CA MET A 1 -21.68 -10.66 21.12
C MET A 1 -20.50 -11.22 20.36
N THR A 2 -20.27 -10.76 19.14
CA THR A 2 -19.16 -11.18 18.29
C THR A 2 -17.99 -10.25 18.53
N ALA A 3 -16.94 -10.76 19.14
CA ALA A 3 -15.72 -10.01 19.41
C ALA A 3 -15.03 -9.61 18.10
N ASN A 4 -14.92 -8.32 17.89
CA ASN A 4 -14.22 -7.70 16.78
C ASN A 4 -12.70 -7.93 16.98
N LYS A 5 -12.15 -8.97 16.35
CA LYS A 5 -10.70 -9.25 16.39
C LYS A 5 -9.99 -8.33 15.40
N ASN A 6 -9.74 -7.08 15.82
CA ASN A 6 -8.68 -6.28 15.21
C ASN A 6 -7.32 -6.93 15.57
N ARG A 7 -6.75 -7.68 14.65
CA ARG A 7 -5.39 -8.22 14.83
C ARG A 7 -4.38 -7.18 14.39
N ASP A 8 -3.79 -6.50 15.35
CA ASP A 8 -2.56 -5.72 15.13
C ASP A 8 -1.41 -6.74 15.00
N ILE A 9 -0.86 -6.91 13.80
CA ILE A 9 0.34 -7.73 13.57
C ILE A 9 1.56 -6.82 13.76
N ILE A 10 2.36 -7.09 14.79
CA ILE A 10 3.65 -6.43 15.02
C ILE A 10 4.73 -7.41 14.55
N THR A 11 5.48 -7.04 13.54
CA THR A 11 6.68 -7.78 13.11
C THR A 11 7.92 -7.09 13.66
N LEU A 12 8.66 -7.75 14.53
CA LEU A 12 9.97 -7.33 15.01
C LEU A 12 11.04 -7.87 14.06
N ILE A 13 11.77 -6.96 13.41
CA ILE A 13 12.93 -7.30 12.60
C ILE A 13 14.18 -6.83 13.35
N ASN A 14 15.04 -7.80 13.67
CA ASN A 14 16.33 -7.55 14.35
C ASN A 14 17.33 -6.90 13.39
N GLU A 15 17.97 -5.85 13.87
CA GLU A 15 19.17 -5.10 13.47
C GLU A 15 18.99 -3.68 12.94
N VAL A 16 17.83 -3.27 12.46
CA VAL A 16 17.48 -1.85 12.30
C VAL A 16 16.35 -1.56 13.26
N LYS A 17 16.56 -0.68 14.25
CA LYS A 17 15.55 -0.31 15.28
C LYS A 17 14.36 0.50 14.68
N THR A 18 13.99 0.23 13.46
CA THR A 18 12.84 0.84 12.79
C THR A 18 11.63 -0.06 13.02
N LEU A 19 10.67 0.43 13.78
CA LEU A 19 9.41 -0.29 14.00
C LEU A 19 8.41 0.06 12.90
N ILE A 20 8.14 -0.89 12.00
CA ILE A 20 7.05 -0.76 11.02
C ILE A 20 5.79 -1.38 11.61
N LYS A 21 4.73 -0.59 11.71
CA LYS A 21 3.40 -1.04 12.13
C LYS A 21 2.51 -1.22 10.90
N LEU A 22 1.88 -2.39 10.79
CA LEU A 22 0.98 -2.74 9.70
C LEU A 22 -0.48 -2.58 10.17
N TYR A 23 -1.34 -2.06 9.30
CA TYR A 23 -2.78 -1.88 9.51
C TYR A 23 -3.53 -2.50 8.34
N LEU A 24 -4.39 -3.44 8.62
CA LEU A 24 -5.23 -4.09 7.61
C LEU A 24 -6.70 -3.97 8.02
N ALA A 25 -7.54 -3.54 7.10
CA ALA A 25 -8.99 -3.47 7.29
C ALA A 25 -9.70 -4.19 6.15
N ASP A 26 -10.54 -5.16 6.50
CA ASP A 26 -11.53 -5.72 5.57
C ASP A 26 -12.70 -4.73 5.49
N ILE A 27 -12.93 -4.19 4.30
CA ILE A 27 -13.94 -3.18 4.02
C ILE A 27 -15.24 -3.78 3.48
N SER A 28 -15.37 -5.10 3.40
CA SER A 28 -16.55 -5.79 2.84
C SER A 28 -17.84 -5.39 3.55
N ALA A 29 -17.77 -5.18 4.86
CA ALA A 29 -18.92 -4.80 5.69
C ALA A 29 -19.21 -3.29 5.69
N LEU A 30 -18.43 -2.46 4.98
CA LEU A 30 -18.71 -1.03 4.89
C LEU A 30 -19.90 -0.77 3.98
N GLY A 31 -20.85 0.05 4.45
CA GLY A 31 -21.87 0.68 3.61
C GLY A 31 -21.28 1.65 2.61
N ASP A 32 -22.03 1.97 1.57
CA ASP A 32 -21.64 3.05 0.65
C ASP A 32 -21.65 4.40 1.39
N PRO A 33 -20.52 5.13 1.45
CA PRO A 33 -20.45 6.43 2.12
C PRO A 33 -21.43 7.48 1.61
N GLN A 34 -21.98 7.30 0.41
CA GLN A 34 -22.97 8.20 -0.16
C GLN A 34 -24.36 8.03 0.47
N SER A 35 -24.70 6.82 0.92
CA SER A 35 -25.98 6.50 1.56
C SER A 35 -25.87 6.28 3.07
N ASP A 36 -24.67 5.93 3.57
CA ASP A 36 -24.34 5.76 5.00
C ASP A 36 -23.21 6.69 5.39
N ASN A 37 -23.54 7.82 6.00
CA ASN A 37 -22.57 8.84 6.42
C ASN A 37 -21.97 8.60 7.81
N SER A 38 -22.34 7.53 8.51
CA SER A 38 -21.96 7.28 9.90
C SER A 38 -20.44 7.19 10.12
N LYS A 39 -19.71 6.67 9.13
CA LYS A 39 -18.24 6.53 9.19
C LYS A 39 -17.49 7.63 8.46
N ILE A 40 -18.02 8.11 7.34
CA ILE A 40 -17.37 9.18 6.58
C ILE A 40 -17.34 10.50 7.36
N SER A 41 -18.37 10.78 8.17
CA SER A 41 -18.44 11.96 9.03
C SER A 41 -17.34 12.04 10.08
N LEU A 42 -16.66 10.93 10.38
CA LEU A 42 -15.51 10.89 11.29
C LEU A 42 -14.19 11.34 10.64
N LEU A 43 -14.20 11.59 9.34
CA LEU A 43 -13.02 12.00 8.58
C LEU A 43 -13.00 13.51 8.36
N PRO A 44 -11.83 14.14 8.15
CA PRO A 44 -11.73 15.53 7.75
C PRO A 44 -12.56 15.84 6.50
N GLN A 45 -13.11 17.04 6.41
CA GLN A 45 -14.01 17.44 5.33
C GLN A 45 -13.41 17.25 3.93
N GLU A 46 -12.14 17.61 3.75
CA GLU A 46 -11.43 17.40 2.47
C GLU A 46 -11.39 15.92 2.06
N ARG A 47 -11.18 15.03 3.04
CA ARG A 47 -11.18 13.59 2.80
C ARG A 47 -12.57 13.09 2.43
N GLN A 48 -13.63 13.58 3.10
CA GLN A 48 -15.02 13.27 2.76
C GLN A 48 -15.32 13.65 1.31
N ILE A 49 -14.96 14.87 0.89
CA ILE A 49 -15.14 15.36 -0.47
C ILE A 49 -14.41 14.46 -1.48
N LYS A 50 -13.16 14.07 -1.18
CA LYS A 50 -12.38 13.17 -2.04
C LYS A 50 -13.06 11.81 -2.20
N ILE A 51 -13.56 11.23 -1.12
CA ILE A 51 -14.27 9.95 -1.14
C ILE A 51 -15.54 10.04 -2.00
N LEU A 52 -16.35 11.07 -1.79
CA LEU A 52 -17.64 11.23 -2.51
C LEU A 52 -17.48 11.58 -3.99
N LYS A 53 -16.30 12.01 -4.44
CA LYS A 53 -16.01 12.21 -5.87
C LYS A 53 -15.91 10.90 -6.67
N HIS A 54 -15.67 9.77 -6.04
CA HIS A 54 -15.62 8.48 -6.72
C HIS A 54 -17.03 8.10 -7.24
N LYS A 55 -17.10 7.67 -8.50
CA LYS A 55 -18.37 7.29 -9.14
C LYS A 55 -18.92 5.97 -8.62
N LEU A 56 -18.04 4.98 -8.40
CA LEU A 56 -18.42 3.64 -8.00
C LEU A 56 -18.46 3.51 -6.47
N ALA A 57 -19.47 2.81 -5.95
CA ALA A 57 -19.63 2.55 -4.52
C ALA A 57 -18.41 1.85 -3.91
N ASP A 58 -17.85 0.87 -4.62
CA ASP A 58 -16.68 0.13 -4.15
C ASP A 58 -15.43 1.00 -4.05
N ASP A 59 -15.25 1.96 -4.96
CA ASP A 59 -14.15 2.94 -4.87
C ASP A 59 -14.34 3.87 -3.68
N ARG A 60 -15.59 4.28 -3.40
CA ARG A 60 -15.91 5.06 -2.20
C ARG A 60 -15.61 4.29 -0.92
N LYS A 61 -16.00 3.01 -0.85
CA LYS A 61 -15.72 2.13 0.30
C LYS A 61 -14.22 1.94 0.50
N ARG A 62 -13.45 1.66 -0.57
CA ARG A 62 -11.99 1.53 -0.51
C ARG A 62 -11.33 2.82 -0.01
N SER A 63 -11.74 3.95 -0.57
CA SER A 63 -11.23 5.26 -0.16
C SER A 63 -11.61 5.60 1.29
N LEU A 64 -12.81 5.21 1.75
CA LEU A 64 -13.22 5.33 3.15
C LEU A 64 -12.34 4.47 4.06
N GLY A 65 -12.13 3.20 3.72
CA GLY A 65 -11.26 2.29 4.48
C GLY A 65 -9.85 2.84 4.66
N ALA A 66 -9.25 3.35 3.57
CA ALA A 66 -7.94 4.02 3.63
C ALA A 66 -7.97 5.25 4.56
N GLY A 67 -9.03 6.07 4.51
CA GLY A 67 -9.21 7.21 5.41
C GLY A 67 -9.30 6.80 6.88
N MET A 68 -10.03 5.72 7.16
CA MET A 68 -10.14 5.18 8.53
C MET A 68 -8.78 4.66 9.06
N ILE A 69 -7.97 4.02 8.19
CA ILE A 69 -6.61 3.61 8.56
C ILE A 69 -5.75 4.84 8.87
N ILE A 70 -5.78 5.88 8.05
CA ILE A 70 -5.06 7.13 8.33
C ILE A 70 -5.44 7.68 9.70
N ASN A 71 -6.74 7.84 9.98
CA ASN A 71 -7.21 8.29 11.30
C ASN A 71 -6.69 7.40 12.44
N LYS A 72 -6.67 6.07 12.25
CA LYS A 72 -6.16 5.14 13.24
C LYS A 72 -4.66 5.31 13.47
N ILE A 73 -3.87 5.50 12.40
CA ILE A 73 -2.43 5.77 12.49
C ILE A 73 -2.19 7.05 13.29
N LEU A 74 -2.85 8.15 12.93
CA LEU A 74 -2.68 9.45 13.59
C LEU A 74 -3.08 9.39 15.06
N TYR A 75 -4.24 8.80 15.35
CA TYR A 75 -4.70 8.61 16.73
C TYR A 75 -3.69 7.82 17.58
N LYS A 76 -3.15 6.72 17.04
CA LYS A 76 -2.16 5.88 17.74
C LYS A 76 -0.84 6.59 18.00
N ASN A 77 -0.54 7.65 17.27
CA ASN A 77 0.69 8.42 17.40
C ASN A 77 0.46 9.83 17.99
N ASN A 78 -0.74 10.09 18.52
CA ASN A 78 -1.14 11.37 19.11
C ASN A 78 -0.97 12.57 18.15
N VAL A 79 -1.25 12.36 16.85
CA VAL A 79 -1.20 13.40 15.82
C VAL A 79 -2.60 13.89 15.52
N ASP A 80 -2.78 15.21 15.44
CA ASP A 80 -4.06 15.80 15.08
C ASP A 80 -4.40 15.46 13.63
N VAL A 81 -5.58 14.93 13.40
CA VAL A 81 -6.09 14.58 12.06
C VAL A 81 -6.18 15.80 11.14
N ASN A 82 -6.32 17.01 11.69
CA ASN A 82 -6.36 18.25 10.91
C ASN A 82 -4.96 18.76 10.51
N SER A 83 -3.89 18.16 11.04
CA SER A 83 -2.52 18.51 10.65
C SER A 83 -2.05 17.80 9.37
N ILE A 84 -2.89 16.96 8.75
CA ILE A 84 -2.55 16.31 7.49
C ILE A 84 -2.41 17.35 6.39
N HIS A 85 -1.30 17.26 5.67
CA HIS A 85 -1.09 17.96 4.42
C HIS A 85 -0.83 16.98 3.28
N TYR A 86 -1.01 17.42 2.05
CA TYR A 86 -0.87 16.58 0.88
C TYR A 86 0.24 17.12 -0.04
N GLY A 87 1.16 16.24 -0.43
CA GLY A 87 2.17 16.56 -1.44
C GLY A 87 1.57 16.74 -2.83
N SER A 88 2.38 17.20 -3.77
CA SER A 88 1.97 17.45 -5.16
C SER A 88 1.35 16.25 -5.86
N ASN A 89 1.72 15.04 -5.46
CA ASN A 89 1.19 13.77 -5.98
C ASN A 89 0.04 13.19 -5.12
N GLY A 90 -0.46 13.97 -4.16
CA GLY A 90 -1.58 13.56 -3.30
C GLY A 90 -1.20 12.56 -2.20
N LYS A 91 0.10 12.27 -1.97
CA LYS A 91 0.57 11.51 -0.81
C LYS A 91 0.25 12.32 0.46
N PRO A 92 -0.43 11.74 1.46
CA PRO A 92 -0.67 12.42 2.72
C PRO A 92 0.58 12.38 3.60
N TYR A 93 0.82 13.47 4.31
CA TYR A 93 1.91 13.64 5.27
C TYR A 93 1.35 14.17 6.59
N ALA A 94 2.01 13.86 7.68
CA ALA A 94 1.77 14.45 8.98
C ALA A 94 3.10 14.58 9.72
N ASP A 95 3.17 15.52 10.68
CA ASP A 95 4.38 15.74 11.44
C ASP A 95 4.72 14.54 12.34
N ASN A 96 6.00 14.25 12.48
CA ASN A 96 6.55 13.24 13.37
C ASN A 96 6.11 11.79 13.12
N ILE A 97 5.51 11.49 11.99
CA ILE A 97 5.15 10.11 11.60
C ILE A 97 5.21 9.96 10.08
N PHE A 98 5.88 8.91 9.64
CA PHE A 98 5.81 8.48 8.25
C PHE A 98 4.76 7.40 8.10
N PHE A 99 3.93 7.52 7.10
CA PHE A 99 2.92 6.52 6.82
C PHE A 99 2.55 6.47 5.34
N ASN A 100 2.02 5.34 4.94
CA ASN A 100 1.46 5.17 3.60
C ASN A 100 0.22 4.29 3.67
N VAL A 101 -0.68 4.43 2.69
CA VAL A 101 -1.90 3.64 2.58
C VAL A 101 -2.18 3.24 1.15
N ALA A 102 -2.74 2.05 0.99
CA ALA A 102 -3.18 1.48 -0.26
C ALA A 102 -4.53 0.77 -0.07
N HIS A 103 -5.18 0.42 -1.16
CA HIS A 103 -6.42 -0.36 -1.12
C HIS A 103 -6.64 -1.09 -2.44
N SER A 104 -7.05 -2.35 -2.36
CA SER A 104 -7.47 -3.14 -3.52
C SER A 104 -8.45 -4.23 -3.08
N GLY A 105 -9.36 -4.61 -3.96
CA GLY A 105 -10.39 -5.61 -3.65
C GLY A 105 -11.18 -5.24 -2.38
N LYS A 106 -11.14 -6.12 -1.40
CA LYS A 106 -11.82 -5.95 -0.11
C LYS A 106 -10.93 -5.41 1.01
N PHE A 107 -9.68 -5.06 0.71
CA PHE A 107 -8.77 -4.58 1.73
C PHE A 107 -8.39 -3.11 1.55
N ALA A 108 -8.32 -2.41 2.67
CA ALA A 108 -7.50 -1.23 2.86
C ALA A 108 -6.29 -1.62 3.72
N PHE A 109 -5.12 -1.19 3.31
CA PHE A 109 -3.84 -1.51 3.93
C PHE A 109 -3.08 -0.23 4.23
N GLY A 110 -2.38 -0.20 5.33
CA GLY A 110 -1.55 0.94 5.71
C GLY A 110 -0.36 0.52 6.53
N VAL A 111 0.67 1.33 6.46
CA VAL A 111 1.89 1.17 7.26
C VAL A 111 2.25 2.50 7.92
N SER A 112 2.89 2.43 9.09
CA SER A 112 3.51 3.58 9.72
C SER A 112 4.85 3.24 10.32
N SER A 113 5.76 4.21 10.37
CA SER A 113 7.15 4.05 10.80
C SER A 113 7.72 5.37 11.31
N ASP A 114 8.89 5.32 11.94
CA ASP A 114 9.74 6.45 12.28
C ASP A 114 10.64 6.92 11.11
N LYS A 115 10.60 6.19 9.98
CA LYS A 115 11.29 6.52 8.73
C LYS A 115 10.33 6.48 7.55
N GLU A 116 10.76 7.04 6.41
CA GLU A 116 9.98 6.96 5.16
C GLU A 116 9.55 5.53 4.87
N VAL A 117 8.29 5.38 4.49
CA VAL A 117 7.67 4.09 4.21
C VAL A 117 6.69 4.19 3.05
N GLY A 118 6.67 3.15 2.23
CA GLY A 118 5.66 2.94 1.19
C GLY A 118 4.94 1.63 1.41
N CYS A 119 3.74 1.50 0.89
CA CYS A 119 3.03 0.22 0.88
C CYS A 119 2.09 0.11 -0.32
N ASP A 120 1.86 -1.11 -0.74
CA ASP A 120 0.85 -1.42 -1.74
C ASP A 120 0.11 -2.71 -1.41
N VAL A 121 -1.10 -2.85 -1.96
CA VAL A 121 -1.91 -4.06 -1.92
C VAL A 121 -2.66 -4.21 -3.22
N GLU A 122 -2.65 -5.42 -3.79
CA GLU A 122 -3.41 -5.73 -4.99
C GLU A 122 -4.09 -7.10 -4.91
N ILE A 123 -5.34 -7.16 -5.38
CA ILE A 123 -6.01 -8.43 -5.57
C ILE A 123 -5.34 -9.21 -6.70
N ILE A 124 -4.99 -10.47 -6.44
CA ILE A 124 -4.37 -11.34 -7.43
C ILE A 124 -5.43 -11.75 -8.46
N LYS A 125 -5.16 -11.46 -9.72
CA LYS A 125 -5.97 -11.81 -10.88
C LYS A 125 -5.07 -12.48 -11.92
N ASN A 126 -5.55 -12.63 -13.14
CA ASN A 126 -4.69 -13.07 -14.23
C ASN A 126 -3.52 -12.10 -14.44
N ALA A 127 -2.33 -12.64 -14.66
CA ALA A 127 -1.15 -11.82 -14.94
C ALA A 127 -1.35 -10.94 -16.17
N HIS A 128 -0.95 -9.69 -16.07
CA HIS A 128 -0.92 -8.76 -17.20
C HIS A 128 0.46 -8.78 -17.86
N LEU A 129 0.76 -9.86 -18.62
CA LEU A 129 2.07 -10.05 -19.25
C LEU A 129 2.43 -8.95 -20.25
N ASP A 130 1.44 -8.37 -20.91
CA ASP A 130 1.59 -7.21 -21.80
C ASP A 130 2.06 -5.96 -21.04
N ILE A 131 1.52 -5.75 -19.83
CA ILE A 131 1.94 -4.68 -18.94
C ILE A 131 3.37 -4.94 -18.44
N ALA A 132 3.65 -6.17 -17.98
CA ALA A 132 4.99 -6.53 -17.54
C ALA A 132 6.02 -6.33 -18.65
N LYS A 133 5.73 -6.78 -19.87
CA LYS A 133 6.62 -6.64 -21.04
C LYS A 133 6.90 -5.17 -21.38
N ARG A 134 5.93 -4.29 -21.17
CA ARG A 134 6.05 -2.86 -21.52
C ARG A 134 6.72 -2.04 -20.45
N PHE A 135 6.48 -2.34 -19.19
CA PHE A 135 6.81 -1.43 -18.07
C PHE A 135 7.82 -1.99 -17.08
N PHE A 136 8.07 -3.30 -17.06
CA PHE A 136 9.06 -3.91 -16.18
C PHE A 136 10.41 -4.05 -16.89
N THR A 137 11.45 -4.39 -16.14
CA THR A 137 12.74 -4.74 -16.77
C THR A 137 12.62 -6.08 -17.52
N GLU A 138 13.55 -6.34 -18.45
CA GLU A 138 13.55 -7.59 -19.19
C GLU A 138 13.74 -8.81 -18.28
N SER A 139 14.57 -8.69 -17.27
CA SER A 139 14.80 -9.76 -16.28
C SER A 139 13.55 -10.07 -15.47
N GLU A 140 12.83 -9.05 -14.99
CA GLU A 140 11.56 -9.21 -14.26
C GLU A 140 10.47 -9.81 -15.15
N TYR A 141 10.34 -9.36 -16.41
CA TYR A 141 9.42 -9.97 -17.37
C TYR A 141 9.73 -11.45 -17.61
N ASN A 142 11.01 -11.78 -17.78
CA ASN A 142 11.45 -13.17 -17.96
C ASN A 142 11.18 -14.01 -16.69
N TYR A 143 11.38 -13.44 -15.51
CA TYR A 143 11.07 -14.09 -14.22
C TYR A 143 9.58 -14.41 -14.09
N ILE A 144 8.69 -13.46 -14.42
CA ILE A 144 7.24 -13.69 -14.43
C ILE A 144 6.84 -14.75 -15.44
N SER A 145 7.36 -14.65 -16.68
CA SER A 145 6.96 -15.52 -17.80
C SER A 145 7.36 -16.97 -17.61
N LYS A 146 8.45 -17.23 -16.86
CA LYS A 146 8.96 -18.57 -16.56
C LYS A 146 8.42 -19.14 -15.27
N SER A 147 7.68 -18.35 -14.50
CA SER A 147 7.11 -18.79 -13.22
C SER A 147 5.97 -19.78 -13.43
N GLU A 148 5.91 -20.82 -12.59
CA GLU A 148 4.78 -21.76 -12.54
C GLU A 148 3.44 -21.05 -12.21
N ASN A 149 3.52 -19.98 -11.42
CA ASN A 149 2.37 -19.12 -11.11
C ASN A 149 2.66 -17.68 -11.50
N SER A 150 2.57 -17.39 -12.80
CA SER A 150 2.83 -16.07 -13.35
C SER A 150 1.94 -14.97 -12.75
N SER A 151 0.72 -15.31 -12.33
CA SER A 151 -0.19 -14.34 -11.68
C SER A 151 0.34 -13.88 -10.33
N ASN A 152 0.67 -14.80 -9.43
CA ASN A 152 1.23 -14.44 -8.13
C ASN A 152 2.56 -13.69 -8.31
N THR A 153 3.43 -14.17 -9.21
CA THR A 153 4.72 -13.54 -9.48
C THR A 153 4.57 -12.12 -10.03
N PHE A 154 3.62 -11.90 -10.93
CA PHE A 154 3.33 -10.57 -11.46
C PHE A 154 2.88 -9.63 -10.34
N TYR A 155 1.87 -10.02 -9.54
CA TYR A 155 1.35 -9.16 -8.48
C TYR A 155 2.34 -8.98 -7.33
N LYS A 156 3.20 -9.95 -7.05
CA LYS A 156 4.33 -9.81 -6.12
C LYS A 156 5.27 -8.68 -6.56
N LEU A 157 5.76 -8.71 -7.79
CA LEU A 157 6.63 -7.65 -8.33
C LEU A 157 5.91 -6.31 -8.45
N TRP A 158 4.65 -6.32 -8.89
CA TRP A 158 3.84 -5.11 -9.01
C TRP A 158 3.70 -4.38 -7.67
N THR A 159 3.27 -5.08 -6.61
CA THR A 159 3.10 -4.45 -5.29
C THR A 159 4.42 -3.94 -4.71
N ILE A 160 5.54 -4.64 -4.93
CA ILE A 160 6.86 -4.16 -4.52
C ILE A 160 7.21 -2.86 -5.27
N LYS A 161 7.02 -2.83 -6.59
CA LYS A 161 7.31 -1.64 -7.40
C LYS A 161 6.46 -0.44 -7.00
N GLU A 162 5.16 -0.65 -6.82
CA GLU A 162 4.23 0.40 -6.38
C GLU A 162 4.56 0.88 -4.96
N SER A 163 4.92 -0.02 -4.02
CA SER A 163 5.32 0.38 -2.68
C SER A 163 6.61 1.23 -2.70
N TYR A 164 7.59 0.89 -3.55
CA TYR A 164 8.81 1.66 -3.71
C TYR A 164 8.56 3.06 -4.30
N ILE A 165 7.72 3.17 -5.33
CA ILE A 165 7.31 4.47 -5.89
C ILE A 165 6.58 5.32 -4.83
N LYS A 166 5.75 4.70 -4.00
CA LYS A 166 5.05 5.39 -2.90
C LYS A 166 6.01 5.79 -1.77
N LEU A 167 7.08 5.02 -1.55
CA LEU A 167 8.15 5.38 -0.62
C LEU A 167 8.83 6.69 -1.06
N SER A 168 9.28 6.78 -2.32
CA SER A 168 9.95 7.97 -2.86
C SER A 168 9.04 9.20 -2.94
N GLY A 169 7.72 9.00 -3.00
CA GLY A 169 6.75 10.08 -3.15
C GLY A 169 6.72 10.72 -4.54
N GLU A 170 7.49 10.24 -5.51
CA GLU A 170 7.55 10.77 -6.88
C GLU A 170 6.35 10.36 -7.73
N GLY A 171 5.61 9.33 -7.29
CA GLY A 171 4.46 8.80 -8.00
C GLY A 171 4.82 8.23 -9.37
N LEU A 172 3.87 8.21 -10.29
CA LEU A 172 4.02 7.64 -11.63
C LEU A 172 5.05 8.37 -12.54
N ARG A 173 5.78 9.36 -12.02
CA ARG A 173 6.89 10.00 -12.75
C ARG A 173 8.11 9.09 -12.81
N THR A 174 8.27 8.18 -11.86
CA THR A 174 9.33 7.17 -11.86
C THR A 174 8.91 6.02 -12.77
N PRO A 175 9.59 5.80 -13.91
CA PRO A 175 9.27 4.67 -14.77
C PRO A 175 9.50 3.34 -14.04
N LEU A 176 8.57 2.40 -14.14
CA LEU A 176 8.69 1.11 -13.47
C LEU A 176 9.92 0.29 -13.92
N ASN A 177 10.43 0.53 -15.12
CA ASN A 177 11.64 -0.11 -15.63
C ASN A 177 12.93 0.65 -15.34
N SER A 178 12.89 1.76 -14.60
CA SER A 178 14.09 2.50 -14.19
C SER A 178 14.81 1.87 -13.00
N PHE A 179 14.18 0.92 -12.33
CA PHE A 179 14.74 0.16 -11.22
C PHE A 179 14.31 -1.31 -11.31
N GLU A 180 15.08 -2.18 -10.71
CA GLU A 180 14.90 -3.62 -10.77
C GLU A 180 14.71 -4.20 -9.37
N ILE A 181 13.76 -5.14 -9.25
CA ILE A 181 13.50 -5.92 -8.05
C ILE A 181 14.25 -7.24 -8.19
N ASN A 182 15.17 -7.50 -7.27
CA ASN A 182 15.91 -8.76 -7.21
C ASN A 182 15.34 -9.59 -6.05
N ILE A 183 14.85 -10.78 -6.37
CA ILE A 183 14.27 -11.72 -5.40
C ILE A 183 15.19 -12.91 -5.27
N SER A 184 15.67 -13.17 -4.07
CA SER A 184 16.36 -14.41 -3.68
C SER A 184 15.53 -15.14 -2.63
N ASP A 185 15.95 -16.35 -2.22
CA ASP A 185 15.20 -17.20 -1.29
C ASP A 185 14.88 -16.52 0.04
N ASN A 186 15.75 -15.62 0.52
CA ASN A 186 15.62 -14.99 1.83
C ASN A 186 15.67 -13.46 1.81
N ASP A 187 15.75 -12.84 0.62
CA ASP A 187 15.92 -11.40 0.53
C ASP A 187 15.26 -10.81 -0.71
N ILE A 188 14.79 -9.58 -0.59
CA ILE A 188 14.28 -8.76 -1.69
C ILE A 188 15.07 -7.46 -1.68
N SER A 189 15.79 -7.18 -2.75
CA SER A 189 16.54 -5.94 -2.91
C SER A 189 16.09 -5.17 -4.15
N ILE A 190 16.33 -3.85 -4.11
CA ILE A 190 16.01 -2.94 -5.21
C ILE A 190 17.31 -2.34 -5.72
N THR A 191 17.49 -2.37 -7.03
CA THR A 191 18.63 -1.73 -7.69
C THR A 191 18.16 -0.69 -8.70
N GLU A 192 18.84 0.44 -8.76
CA GLU A 192 18.64 1.48 -9.77
C GLU A 192 20.00 1.88 -10.33
N ASN A 193 20.15 1.83 -11.65
CA ASN A 193 21.44 2.02 -12.33
C ASN A 193 22.55 1.09 -11.78
N ASN A 194 22.21 -0.16 -11.46
CA ASN A 194 23.09 -1.16 -10.86
C ASN A 194 23.60 -0.78 -9.44
N ILE A 195 22.96 0.16 -8.76
CA ILE A 195 23.29 0.55 -7.39
C ILE A 195 22.16 0.07 -6.49
N ALA A 196 22.51 -0.73 -5.47
CA ALA A 196 21.56 -1.18 -4.48
C ALA A 196 20.99 0.00 -3.68
N LYS A 197 19.69 -0.01 -3.49
CA LYS A 197 19.00 0.99 -2.65
C LYS A 197 19.03 0.54 -1.20
N ASP A 198 19.29 1.49 -0.31
CA ASP A 198 19.21 1.26 1.14
C ASP A 198 17.76 1.32 1.59
N CYS A 199 17.03 0.25 1.31
CA CYS A 199 15.65 0.07 1.75
C CYS A 199 15.38 -1.39 2.09
N PHE A 200 14.57 -1.60 3.11
CA PHE A 200 14.06 -2.92 3.47
C PHE A 200 12.72 -3.17 2.77
N VAL A 201 12.56 -4.35 2.20
CA VAL A 201 11.33 -4.77 1.51
C VAL A 201 10.77 -6.01 2.18
N THR A 202 9.49 -5.96 2.51
CA THR A 202 8.72 -7.15 2.93
C THR A 202 7.56 -7.35 1.97
N GLN A 203 7.27 -8.61 1.65
CA GLN A 203 6.15 -8.99 0.81
C GLN A 203 5.48 -10.23 1.39
N PHE A 204 4.15 -10.28 1.34
CA PHE A 204 3.36 -11.45 1.75
C PHE A 204 2.06 -11.54 0.95
N GLU A 205 1.46 -12.71 0.98
CA GLU A 205 0.15 -12.96 0.38
C GLU A 205 -0.85 -13.32 1.47
N PHE A 206 -2.06 -12.79 1.35
CA PHE A 206 -3.15 -13.11 2.24
C PHE A 206 -4.48 -12.97 1.49
N ASP A 207 -5.34 -14.01 1.58
CA ASP A 207 -6.71 -14.00 1.06
C ASP A 207 -6.80 -13.50 -0.39
N ASN A 208 -5.98 -14.12 -1.27
CA ASN A 208 -5.86 -13.79 -2.70
C ASN A 208 -5.44 -12.34 -2.99
N HIS A 209 -4.67 -11.72 -2.10
CA HIS A 209 -4.07 -10.41 -2.32
C HIS A 209 -2.57 -10.49 -2.07
N SER A 210 -1.80 -9.71 -2.85
CA SER A 210 -0.38 -9.45 -2.65
C SER A 210 -0.20 -8.12 -1.92
N PHE A 211 0.70 -8.07 -0.94
CA PHE A 211 1.02 -6.92 -0.10
C PHE A 211 2.52 -6.66 -0.12
N ALA A 212 2.93 -5.41 -0.18
CA ALA A 212 4.32 -5.00 0.00
C ALA A 212 4.43 -3.67 0.75
#